data_11eace2f23b106d29b1377d7948a5c6f
#
_entry.id   11eace2f23b106d29b1377d7948a5c6f
#
_cell.length_a   1.000
_cell.length_b   1.000
_cell.length_c   1.000
_cell.angle_alpha   90.00
_cell.angle_beta   90.00
_cell.angle_gamma   90.00
#
_symmetry.space_group_name_H-M   'P 1'
#
loop_
_entity.id
_entity.type
_entity.pdbx_description
1 polymer ?
#
loop_
_entity_poly.entity_id
_entity_poly.type
_entity_poly.pdbx_seq_one_letter_code
_entity_poly.pdbx_strand_id
1 'polypeptide(L)'
;AGLGFERSDFDRPTKELSGGWRMRIELAKILLKKPSLFLLDEPTNHLDIESIQWLETFLASYRGAVVLVSHDRAFLDNVTTRTIEISLGKIYDYKVPWSEFVELRKERREQQIAAYRNQQKMIEDTEKFIERFRYKATKAVQVQSKIKQLNKIDRLEVDEEDFSKMNLKFPPSPRSGTNVVDAKELSKSYGDHTVLRKIDFRIHRGEKVAFVGRNGEGKTTFSRIIIGELGYEGHLKIGHNVKTGYFAQNQDELLNENKTVLETIDDAAKGDIRSKIRDMLGAFLFQGEDVDKKVKVLSGGERSRLALVRLLLEPHNLLVLDEPTNHLDMRSKDILKQALISYDGTLIVVSHDRDFLNGIVSKVYEFRNNTIREHLGGIYDFLRKKKIDNLKEIEKKDVPSKEKTGESTIGN
;
A
#
# COMPACT_ATOMS: atom_id res chain seq x y z
N ALA A 1 19.73 -0.75 16.37
CA ALA A 1 19.25 -2.11 16.08
C ALA A 1 17.78 -2.12 15.62
N GLY A 2 16.83 -1.52 16.36
CA GLY A 2 15.38 -1.62 16.07
C GLY A 2 14.93 -1.10 14.70
N LEU A 3 15.66 -0.16 14.10
CA LEU A 3 15.41 0.33 12.74
C LEU A 3 16.22 -0.42 11.66
N GLY A 4 16.72 -1.62 11.97
CA GLY A 4 17.41 -2.49 11.01
C GLY A 4 18.89 -2.25 10.83
N PHE A 5 19.51 -1.28 11.56
CA PHE A 5 20.96 -1.05 11.50
C PHE A 5 21.75 -2.14 12.21
N GLU A 6 22.78 -2.66 11.56
CA GLU A 6 23.78 -3.55 12.12
C GLU A 6 25.01 -2.76 12.59
N ARG A 7 25.87 -3.39 13.41
CA ARG A 7 27.08 -2.71 13.91
C ARG A 7 28.02 -2.30 12.78
N SER A 8 28.08 -3.06 11.71
CA SER A 8 28.84 -2.78 10.50
C SER A 8 28.40 -1.49 9.78
N ASP A 9 27.16 -1.04 9.98
CA ASP A 9 26.63 0.15 9.32
C ASP A 9 27.02 1.45 10.05
N PHE A 10 27.48 1.36 11.30
CA PHE A 10 27.73 2.56 12.14
C PHE A 10 28.89 3.42 11.66
N ASP A 11 29.88 2.80 11.03
CA ASP A 11 31.07 3.48 10.52
C ASP A 11 30.96 3.86 9.04
N ARG A 12 29.82 3.51 8.38
CA ARG A 12 29.60 3.84 6.98
C ARG A 12 29.19 5.29 6.79
N PRO A 13 29.80 6.01 5.83
CA PRO A 13 29.39 7.37 5.49
C PRO A 13 27.93 7.41 5.05
N THR A 14 27.15 8.36 5.59
CA THR A 14 25.71 8.49 5.26
C THR A 14 25.44 8.76 3.77
N LYS A 15 26.44 9.26 3.04
CA LYS A 15 26.36 9.48 1.57
C LYS A 15 26.23 8.18 0.78
N GLU A 16 26.74 7.07 1.30
CA GLU A 16 26.67 5.74 0.68
C GLU A 16 25.35 5.03 0.93
N LEU A 17 24.54 5.57 1.82
CA LEU A 17 23.24 5.00 2.19
C LEU A 17 22.14 5.47 1.23
N SER A 18 21.24 4.55 0.89
CA SER A 18 20.05 4.87 0.10
C SER A 18 19.13 5.89 0.81
N GLY A 19 18.22 6.51 0.07
CA GLY A 19 17.25 7.48 0.62
C GLY A 19 16.47 6.91 1.81
N GLY A 20 16.02 5.66 1.72
CA GLY A 20 15.31 4.98 2.82
C GLY A 20 16.16 4.79 4.06
N TRP A 21 17.45 4.44 3.92
CA TRP A 21 18.36 4.34 5.06
C TRP A 21 18.64 5.70 5.71
N ARG A 22 18.79 6.76 4.91
CA ARG A 22 18.94 8.14 5.43
C ARG A 22 17.71 8.58 6.22
N MET A 23 16.50 8.29 5.72
CA MET A 23 15.26 8.57 6.44
C MET A 23 15.18 7.83 7.79
N ARG A 24 15.63 6.56 7.86
CA ARG A 24 15.72 5.82 9.13
C ARG A 24 16.68 6.45 10.12
N ILE A 25 17.79 7.05 9.66
CA ILE A 25 18.72 7.78 10.53
C ILE A 25 18.03 9.02 11.12
N GLU A 26 17.32 9.79 10.29
CA GLU A 26 16.59 10.97 10.78
C GLU A 26 15.49 10.58 11.78
N LEU A 27 14.76 9.50 11.50
CA LEU A 27 13.80 8.96 12.46
C LEU A 27 14.48 8.55 13.77
N ALA A 28 15.62 7.85 13.72
CA ALA A 28 16.39 7.49 14.92
C ALA A 28 16.81 8.71 15.74
N LYS A 29 17.27 9.78 15.08
CA LYS A 29 17.66 11.04 15.75
C LYS A 29 16.48 11.66 16.49
N ILE A 30 15.30 11.68 15.87
CA ILE A 30 14.08 12.23 16.48
C ILE A 30 13.68 11.38 17.69
N LEU A 31 13.67 10.05 17.55
CA LEU A 31 13.30 9.11 18.61
C LEU A 31 14.24 9.21 19.83
N LEU A 32 15.54 9.44 19.60
CA LEU A 32 16.53 9.59 20.66
C LEU A 32 16.35 10.90 21.46
N LYS A 33 15.85 11.97 20.83
CA LYS A 33 15.60 13.26 21.49
C LYS A 33 14.45 13.19 22.52
N LYS A 34 13.56 12.20 22.42
CA LYS A 34 12.40 12.00 23.30
C LYS A 34 11.60 13.28 23.53
N PRO A 35 11.15 14.00 22.48
CA PRO A 35 10.39 15.25 22.65
C PRO A 35 9.05 14.99 23.33
N SER A 36 8.44 16.00 23.94
CA SER A 36 7.10 15.88 24.54
C SER A 36 5.99 15.64 23.51
N LEU A 37 6.23 16.01 22.24
CA LEU A 37 5.32 15.84 21.10
C LEU A 37 6.09 15.33 19.90
N PHE A 38 5.66 14.18 19.33
CA PHE A 38 6.07 13.70 18.02
C PHE A 38 5.04 14.10 16.96
N LEU A 39 5.53 14.60 15.84
CA LEU A 39 4.76 14.79 14.61
C LEU A 39 5.38 13.87 13.56
N LEU A 40 4.64 12.85 13.13
CA LEU A 40 5.11 11.84 12.19
C LEU A 40 4.18 11.82 10.97
N ASP A 41 4.75 12.05 9.81
CA ASP A 41 4.06 11.98 8.52
C ASP A 41 4.59 10.79 7.71
N GLU A 42 3.71 9.82 7.45
CA GLU A 42 4.01 8.56 6.75
C GLU A 42 5.30 7.85 7.22
N PRO A 43 5.48 7.60 8.54
CA PRO A 43 6.74 7.06 9.07
C PRO A 43 7.00 5.61 8.68
N THR A 44 6.00 4.89 8.18
CA THR A 44 6.11 3.51 7.72
C THR A 44 6.70 3.38 6.32
N ASN A 45 6.71 4.47 5.54
CA ASN A 45 7.27 4.47 4.21
C ASN A 45 8.76 4.09 4.26
N HIS A 46 9.17 3.19 3.38
CA HIS A 46 10.55 2.66 3.27
C HIS A 46 11.03 1.83 4.47
N LEU A 47 10.17 1.53 5.45
CA LEU A 47 10.49 0.59 6.52
C LEU A 47 10.09 -0.84 6.11
N ASP A 48 10.91 -1.82 6.48
CA ASP A 48 10.51 -3.22 6.37
C ASP A 48 9.58 -3.63 7.53
N ILE A 49 8.90 -4.76 7.37
CA ILE A 49 7.90 -5.24 8.34
C ILE A 49 8.45 -5.33 9.76
N GLU A 50 9.71 -5.77 9.93
CA GLU A 50 10.35 -5.88 11.25
C GLU A 50 10.56 -4.50 11.89
N SER A 51 11.02 -3.53 11.09
CA SER A 51 11.20 -2.14 11.54
C SER A 51 9.87 -1.46 11.86
N ILE A 52 8.80 -1.74 11.09
CA ILE A 52 7.45 -1.24 11.38
C ILE A 52 6.96 -1.80 12.72
N GLN A 53 7.07 -3.11 12.95
CA GLN A 53 6.66 -3.74 14.23
C GLN A 53 7.45 -3.19 15.43
N TRP A 54 8.74 -2.95 15.25
CA TRP A 54 9.54 -2.31 16.27
C TRP A 54 9.06 -0.88 16.59
N LEU A 55 8.78 -0.09 15.53
CA LEU A 55 8.28 1.28 15.67
C LEU A 55 6.89 1.30 16.35
N GLU A 56 5.99 0.38 16.00
CA GLU A 56 4.70 0.19 16.68
C GLU A 56 4.90 -0.01 18.18
N THR A 57 5.76 -0.95 18.55
CA THR A 57 6.04 -1.26 19.97
C THR A 57 6.63 -0.06 20.70
N PHE A 58 7.55 0.67 20.04
CA PHE A 58 8.17 1.87 20.60
C PHE A 58 7.15 2.98 20.85
N LEU A 59 6.32 3.30 19.83
CA LEU A 59 5.33 4.39 19.92
C LEU A 59 4.18 4.05 20.88
N ALA A 60 3.73 2.80 20.93
CA ALA A 60 2.71 2.35 21.88
C ALA A 60 3.15 2.49 23.35
N SER A 61 4.46 2.38 23.62
CA SER A 61 5.03 2.56 24.95
C SER A 61 5.50 4.00 25.23
N TYR A 62 5.35 4.90 24.26
CA TYR A 62 5.85 6.27 24.40
C TYR A 62 4.98 7.10 25.34
N ARG A 63 5.62 7.83 26.26
CA ARG A 63 4.91 8.62 27.29
C ARG A 63 4.50 10.02 26.84
N GLY A 64 5.09 10.53 25.76
CA GLY A 64 4.74 11.83 25.17
C GLY A 64 3.55 11.73 24.26
N ALA A 65 3.09 12.88 23.73
CA ALA A 65 2.05 12.92 22.71
C ALA A 65 2.62 12.53 21.34
N VAL A 66 1.83 11.77 20.57
CA VAL A 66 2.16 11.38 19.19
C VAL A 66 1.02 11.83 18.29
N VAL A 67 1.34 12.62 17.27
CA VAL A 67 0.43 12.94 16.16
C VAL A 67 0.98 12.26 14.91
N LEU A 68 0.17 11.41 14.31
CA LEU A 68 0.56 10.49 13.26
C LEU A 68 -0.36 10.66 12.05
N VAL A 69 0.22 10.82 10.88
CA VAL A 69 -0.45 10.68 9.59
C VAL A 69 0.08 9.42 8.93
N SER A 70 -0.79 8.50 8.56
CA SER A 70 -0.40 7.26 7.89
C SER A 70 -1.52 6.66 7.06
N HIS A 71 -1.14 5.94 6.01
CA HIS A 71 -2.00 5.11 5.18
C HIS A 71 -1.87 3.60 5.50
N ASP A 72 -1.16 3.25 6.57
CA ASP A 72 -1.06 1.88 7.10
C ASP A 72 -2.07 1.69 8.24
N ARG A 73 -3.19 0.98 7.95
CA ARG A 73 -4.28 0.74 8.90
C ARG A 73 -3.84 -0.04 10.12
N ALA A 74 -3.04 -1.09 9.91
CA ALA A 74 -2.55 -1.93 11.00
C ALA A 74 -1.63 -1.13 11.94
N PHE A 75 -0.81 -0.24 11.38
CA PHE A 75 0.03 0.65 12.15
C PHE A 75 -0.80 1.66 12.96
N LEU A 76 -1.81 2.28 12.35
CA LEU A 76 -2.72 3.18 13.05
C LEU A 76 -3.43 2.48 14.22
N ASP A 77 -4.00 1.30 13.99
CA ASP A 77 -4.68 0.55 15.04
C ASP A 77 -3.79 0.15 16.21
N ASN A 78 -2.53 -0.20 15.93
CA ASN A 78 -1.59 -0.64 16.96
C ASN A 78 -0.99 0.51 17.78
N VAL A 79 -1.00 1.74 17.25
CA VAL A 79 -0.30 2.88 17.86
C VAL A 79 -1.28 3.92 18.41
N THR A 80 -2.41 4.15 17.75
CA THR A 80 -3.30 5.28 18.08
C THR A 80 -4.48 4.86 18.96
N THR A 81 -4.87 5.77 19.87
CA THR A 81 -6.05 5.63 20.72
C THR A 81 -7.12 6.67 20.39
N ARG A 82 -6.83 7.55 19.45
CA ARG A 82 -7.68 8.67 19.05
C ARG A 82 -7.47 8.96 17.57
N THR A 83 -8.56 9.15 16.84
CA THR A 83 -8.53 9.45 15.40
C THR A 83 -9.15 10.83 15.15
N ILE A 84 -8.44 11.67 14.41
CA ILE A 84 -8.93 12.99 13.99
C ILE A 84 -9.16 12.94 12.48
N GLU A 85 -10.39 13.19 12.06
CA GLU A 85 -10.76 13.30 10.66
C GLU A 85 -10.91 14.76 10.26
N ILE A 86 -10.32 15.13 9.14
CA ILE A 86 -10.51 16.43 8.49
C ILE A 86 -11.34 16.18 7.22
N SER A 87 -12.56 16.69 7.20
CA SER A 87 -13.49 16.53 6.07
C SER A 87 -14.33 17.78 5.87
N LEU A 88 -14.45 18.25 4.63
CA LEU A 88 -15.20 19.45 4.23
C LEU A 88 -14.86 20.68 5.09
N GLY A 89 -13.56 20.89 5.38
CA GLY A 89 -13.08 22.02 6.19
C GLY A 89 -13.43 21.93 7.68
N LYS A 90 -13.98 20.80 8.16
CA LYS A 90 -14.34 20.55 9.56
C LYS A 90 -13.45 19.49 10.17
N ILE A 91 -13.22 19.60 11.47
CA ILE A 91 -12.46 18.61 12.25
C ILE A 91 -13.44 17.80 13.07
N TYR A 92 -13.33 16.47 12.95
CA TYR A 92 -14.09 15.51 13.76
C TYR A 92 -13.11 14.71 14.61
N ASP A 93 -13.41 14.63 15.89
CA ASP A 93 -12.55 14.01 16.90
C ASP A 93 -13.21 12.77 17.47
N TYR A 94 -12.57 11.63 17.24
CA TYR A 94 -13.04 10.32 17.71
C TYR A 94 -12.01 9.77 18.70
N LYS A 95 -12.45 9.51 19.94
CA LYS A 95 -11.62 8.94 21.01
C LYS A 95 -11.54 7.42 20.90
N VAL A 96 -11.25 6.93 19.69
CA VAL A 96 -11.17 5.51 19.36
C VAL A 96 -10.04 5.25 18.35
N PRO A 97 -9.51 4.01 18.29
CA PRO A 97 -8.57 3.58 17.27
C PRO A 97 -9.18 3.63 15.86
N TRP A 98 -8.34 3.38 14.85
CA TRP A 98 -8.74 3.47 13.45
C TRP A 98 -9.91 2.53 13.07
N SER A 99 -9.87 1.26 13.48
CA SER A 99 -10.92 0.29 13.13
C SER A 99 -12.29 0.71 13.63
N GLU A 100 -12.37 1.15 14.88
CA GLU A 100 -13.63 1.63 15.48
C GLU A 100 -14.09 2.95 14.83
N PHE A 101 -13.14 3.84 14.50
CA PHE A 101 -13.42 5.09 13.77
C PHE A 101 -14.12 4.81 12.45
N VAL A 102 -13.67 3.81 11.67
CA VAL A 102 -14.26 3.47 10.37
C VAL A 102 -15.75 3.16 10.50
N GLU A 103 -16.15 2.39 11.53
CA GLU A 103 -17.55 2.07 11.78
C GLU A 103 -18.37 3.32 12.21
N LEU A 104 -17.84 4.11 13.13
CA LEU A 104 -18.49 5.36 13.58
C LEU A 104 -18.62 6.38 12.43
N ARG A 105 -17.60 6.47 11.58
CA ARG A 105 -17.64 7.32 10.38
C ARG A 105 -18.74 6.89 9.42
N LYS A 106 -18.90 5.58 9.22
CA LYS A 106 -19.95 5.03 8.36
C LYS A 106 -21.34 5.37 8.89
N GLU A 107 -21.61 5.16 10.19
CA GLU A 107 -22.88 5.51 10.82
C GLU A 107 -23.17 7.02 10.68
N ARG A 108 -22.22 7.88 11.01
CA ARG A 108 -22.37 9.34 10.86
C ARG A 108 -22.71 9.70 9.42
N ARG A 109 -22.05 9.10 8.46
CA ARG A 109 -22.29 9.38 7.05
C ARG A 109 -23.66 8.94 6.58
N GLU A 110 -24.15 7.78 7.00
CA GLU A 110 -25.51 7.34 6.70
C GLU A 110 -26.54 8.38 7.22
N GLN A 111 -26.32 8.91 8.42
CA GLN A 111 -27.14 9.98 8.97
C GLN A 111 -27.04 11.28 8.16
N GLN A 112 -25.85 11.68 7.74
CA GLN A 112 -25.63 12.87 6.89
C GLN A 112 -26.32 12.73 5.53
N ILE A 113 -26.24 11.57 4.88
CA ILE A 113 -26.90 11.27 3.62
C ILE A 113 -28.43 11.32 3.78
N ALA A 114 -28.96 10.76 4.86
CA ALA A 114 -30.38 10.81 5.15
C ALA A 114 -30.87 12.26 5.38
N ALA A 115 -30.12 13.03 6.15
CA ALA A 115 -30.40 14.44 6.38
C ALA A 115 -30.36 15.27 5.08
N TYR A 116 -29.34 15.05 4.23
CA TYR A 116 -29.20 15.69 2.92
C TYR A 116 -30.40 15.37 2.02
N ARG A 117 -30.76 14.09 1.89
CA ARG A 117 -31.92 13.68 1.08
C ARG A 117 -33.22 14.33 1.57
N ASN A 118 -33.43 14.39 2.88
CA ASN A 118 -34.60 15.04 3.47
C ASN A 118 -34.61 16.55 3.16
N GLN A 119 -33.45 17.21 3.27
CA GLN A 119 -33.31 18.62 2.93
C GLN A 119 -33.58 18.88 1.45
N GLN A 120 -32.99 18.07 0.54
CA GLN A 120 -33.21 18.19 -0.89
C GLN A 120 -34.69 18.04 -1.26
N LYS A 121 -35.38 17.03 -0.67
CA LYS A 121 -36.82 16.86 -0.87
C LYS A 121 -37.62 18.08 -0.40
N MET A 122 -37.29 18.64 0.77
CA MET A 122 -37.93 19.84 1.29
C MET A 122 -37.70 21.06 0.38
N ILE A 123 -36.48 21.21 -0.16
CA ILE A 123 -36.13 22.26 -1.13
C ILE A 123 -36.98 22.08 -2.39
N GLU A 124 -36.98 20.89 -2.99
CA GLU A 124 -37.74 20.58 -4.20
C GLU A 124 -39.24 20.82 -4.04
N ASP A 125 -39.82 20.37 -2.94
CA ASP A 125 -41.25 20.57 -2.61
C ASP A 125 -41.56 22.07 -2.46
N THR A 126 -40.63 22.83 -1.87
CA THR A 126 -40.77 24.29 -1.70
C THR A 126 -40.65 25.02 -3.04
N GLU A 127 -39.70 24.61 -3.90
CA GLU A 127 -39.55 25.15 -5.26
C GLU A 127 -40.78 24.84 -6.12
N LYS A 128 -41.30 23.63 -6.11
CA LYS A 128 -42.54 23.24 -6.80
C LYS A 128 -43.75 24.07 -6.32
N PHE A 129 -43.82 24.35 -4.99
CA PHE A 129 -44.87 25.23 -4.46
C PHE A 129 -44.71 26.65 -5.00
N ILE A 130 -43.50 27.24 -4.99
CA ILE A 130 -43.20 28.57 -5.49
C ILE A 130 -43.58 28.66 -6.97
N GLU A 131 -43.17 27.73 -7.79
CA GLU A 131 -43.43 27.68 -9.23
C GLU A 131 -44.94 27.61 -9.52
N ARG A 132 -45.67 26.73 -8.83
CA ARG A 132 -47.13 26.54 -9.02
C ARG A 132 -47.95 27.75 -8.65
N PHE A 133 -47.51 28.52 -7.64
CA PHE A 133 -48.28 29.63 -7.10
C PHE A 133 -47.69 31.02 -7.38
N ARG A 134 -46.60 31.13 -8.10
CA ARG A 134 -45.85 32.40 -8.39
C ARG A 134 -46.74 33.49 -8.98
N TYR A 135 -47.69 33.14 -9.83
CA TYR A 135 -48.54 34.06 -10.54
C TYR A 135 -49.93 34.27 -9.89
N LYS A 136 -50.20 33.66 -8.75
CA LYS A 136 -51.49 33.83 -8.05
C LYS A 136 -51.40 34.95 -7.01
N ALA A 137 -52.10 36.07 -7.23
CA ALA A 137 -52.09 37.22 -6.35
C ALA A 137 -52.46 36.89 -4.90
N THR A 138 -53.44 35.99 -4.69
CA THR A 138 -53.89 35.53 -3.36
C THR A 138 -52.84 34.72 -2.57
N LYS A 139 -51.80 34.26 -3.23
CA LYS A 139 -50.70 33.49 -2.65
C LYS A 139 -49.35 34.23 -2.57
N ALA A 140 -49.30 35.46 -3.04
CA ALA A 140 -48.07 36.27 -3.17
C ALA A 140 -47.25 36.34 -1.86
N VAL A 141 -47.92 36.58 -0.73
CA VAL A 141 -47.28 36.70 0.60
C VAL A 141 -46.66 35.33 1.00
N GLN A 142 -47.40 34.22 0.77
CA GLN A 142 -46.91 32.88 1.10
C GLN A 142 -45.72 32.48 0.23
N VAL A 143 -45.75 32.81 -1.07
CA VAL A 143 -44.68 32.58 -2.01
C VAL A 143 -43.41 33.36 -1.60
N GLN A 144 -43.55 34.66 -1.27
CA GLN A 144 -42.42 35.45 -0.82
C GLN A 144 -41.82 34.94 0.50
N SER A 145 -42.66 34.51 1.44
CA SER A 145 -42.22 33.87 2.70
C SER A 145 -41.41 32.61 2.42
N LYS A 146 -41.87 31.76 1.48
CA LYS A 146 -41.20 30.52 1.09
C LYS A 146 -39.85 30.80 0.38
N ILE A 147 -39.79 31.80 -0.49
CA ILE A 147 -38.53 32.24 -1.13
C ILE A 147 -37.52 32.70 -0.06
N LYS A 148 -37.97 33.55 0.91
CA LYS A 148 -37.08 33.97 2.01
C LYS A 148 -36.61 32.83 2.87
N GLN A 149 -37.45 31.83 3.11
CA GLN A 149 -37.11 30.61 3.85
C GLN A 149 -36.06 29.78 3.10
N LEU A 150 -36.24 29.60 1.80
CA LEU A 150 -35.32 28.86 0.91
C LEU A 150 -33.95 29.50 0.85
N ASN A 151 -33.90 30.85 0.76
CA ASN A 151 -32.64 31.60 0.73
C ASN A 151 -31.88 31.61 2.07
N LYS A 152 -32.53 31.24 3.17
CA LYS A 152 -31.90 31.12 4.50
C LYS A 152 -31.44 29.71 4.84
N ILE A 153 -31.71 28.73 3.99
CA ILE A 153 -31.30 27.34 4.24
C ILE A 153 -29.81 27.22 3.98
N ASP A 154 -29.06 26.84 5.02
CA ASP A 154 -27.70 26.37 4.87
C ASP A 154 -27.76 24.98 4.21
N ARG A 155 -27.26 24.91 2.98
CA ARG A 155 -27.25 23.65 2.22
C ARG A 155 -26.27 22.69 2.86
N LEU A 156 -26.78 21.50 3.20
CA LEU A 156 -25.93 20.43 3.70
C LEU A 156 -25.04 19.93 2.55
N GLU A 157 -23.78 19.88 2.81
CA GLU A 157 -22.80 19.22 1.95
C GLU A 157 -22.56 17.82 2.47
N VAL A 158 -22.59 16.84 1.61
CA VAL A 158 -22.22 15.47 1.91
C VAL A 158 -20.91 15.18 1.20
N ASP A 159 -19.97 14.59 1.93
CA ASP A 159 -18.72 14.13 1.37
C ASP A 159 -19.04 13.08 0.28
N GLU A 160 -18.82 13.45 -0.97
CA GLU A 160 -18.97 12.55 -2.11
C GLU A 160 -17.85 11.52 -2.08
N GLU A 161 -17.98 10.53 -1.22
CA GLU A 161 -17.29 9.28 -1.49
C GLU A 161 -18.02 8.62 -2.66
N ASP A 162 -17.38 8.62 -3.75
CA ASP A 162 -17.82 7.84 -4.88
C ASP A 162 -17.80 6.35 -4.52
N PHE A 163 -18.99 5.82 -4.15
CA PHE A 163 -19.22 4.41 -3.82
C PHE A 163 -19.29 3.53 -5.06
N SER A 164 -18.91 4.02 -6.20
CA SER A 164 -18.72 3.12 -7.32
C SER A 164 -17.67 2.11 -6.88
N LYS A 165 -18.12 0.91 -6.45
CA LYS A 165 -17.28 -0.28 -6.35
C LYS A 165 -16.68 -0.48 -7.70
N MET A 166 -15.56 0.17 -7.93
CA MET A 166 -14.91 0.11 -9.21
C MET A 166 -14.38 -1.30 -9.38
N ASN A 167 -15.05 -2.05 -10.24
CA ASN A 167 -14.64 -3.40 -10.59
C ASN A 167 -13.61 -3.28 -11.71
N LEU A 168 -12.35 -3.01 -11.31
CA LEU A 168 -11.22 -2.98 -12.23
C LEU A 168 -11.03 -4.40 -12.78
N LYS A 169 -11.33 -4.59 -14.06
CA LYS A 169 -11.10 -5.86 -14.75
C LYS A 169 -9.84 -5.76 -15.58
N PHE A 170 -8.92 -6.70 -15.35
CA PHE A 170 -7.74 -6.83 -16.20
C PHE A 170 -8.13 -7.24 -17.63
N PRO A 171 -7.41 -6.75 -18.65
CA PRO A 171 -7.62 -7.22 -20.01
C PRO A 171 -7.25 -8.70 -20.11
N PRO A 172 -7.98 -9.47 -20.96
CA PRO A 172 -7.67 -10.87 -21.16
C PRO A 172 -6.24 -11.03 -21.70
N SER A 173 -5.45 -11.88 -21.08
CA SER A 173 -4.10 -12.19 -21.51
C SER A 173 -4.00 -13.65 -22.00
N PRO A 174 -3.06 -13.96 -22.91
CA PRO A 174 -2.85 -15.32 -23.35
C PRO A 174 -2.50 -16.24 -22.19
N ARG A 175 -2.97 -17.49 -22.22
CA ARG A 175 -2.66 -18.47 -21.17
C ARG A 175 -1.18 -18.84 -21.21
N SER A 176 -0.46 -18.67 -20.10
CA SER A 176 0.93 -19.08 -19.94
C SER A 176 1.06 -20.60 -19.76
N GLY A 177 2.28 -21.14 -19.89
CA GLY A 177 2.62 -22.50 -19.46
C GLY A 177 2.37 -22.73 -17.95
N THR A 178 2.45 -24.00 -17.51
CA THR A 178 2.21 -24.37 -16.09
C THR A 178 3.29 -23.78 -15.17
N ASN A 179 4.56 -23.88 -15.57
CA ASN A 179 5.68 -23.25 -14.86
C ASN A 179 5.89 -21.85 -15.46
N VAL A 180 5.72 -20.82 -14.65
CA VAL A 180 5.86 -19.42 -15.08
C VAL A 180 7.29 -18.94 -14.87
N VAL A 181 7.88 -19.24 -13.72
CA VAL A 181 9.28 -18.94 -13.41
C VAL A 181 9.91 -20.21 -12.80
N ASP A 182 11.08 -20.59 -13.25
CA ASP A 182 11.87 -21.71 -12.72
C ASP A 182 13.34 -21.29 -12.64
N ALA A 183 13.85 -21.11 -11.42
CA ALA A 183 15.25 -20.79 -11.16
C ALA A 183 15.92 -21.94 -10.42
N LYS A 184 17.16 -22.26 -10.81
CA LYS A 184 17.99 -23.30 -10.19
C LYS A 184 19.41 -22.77 -9.94
N GLU A 185 19.89 -22.95 -8.72
CA GLU A 185 21.21 -22.51 -8.24
C GLU A 185 21.52 -21.05 -8.63
N LEU A 186 20.49 -20.20 -8.69
CA LEU A 186 20.62 -18.83 -9.10
C LEU A 186 21.39 -18.02 -8.06
N SER A 187 22.43 -17.32 -8.49
CA SER A 187 23.26 -16.45 -7.63
C SER A 187 23.44 -15.09 -8.25
N LYS A 188 23.59 -14.07 -7.38
CA LYS A 188 23.88 -12.70 -7.79
C LYS A 188 24.77 -12.00 -6.80
N SER A 189 25.86 -11.43 -7.31
CA SER A 189 26.78 -10.60 -6.53
C SER A 189 26.99 -9.25 -7.21
N TYR A 190 27.33 -8.23 -6.42
CA TYR A 190 27.76 -6.92 -6.84
C TYR A 190 29.18 -6.70 -6.28
N GLY A 191 30.22 -6.89 -7.11
CA GLY A 191 31.58 -6.97 -6.61
C GLY A 191 31.71 -8.09 -5.59
N ASP A 192 32.26 -7.81 -4.43
CA ASP A 192 32.45 -8.78 -3.35
C ASP A 192 31.20 -9.05 -2.52
N HIS A 193 30.13 -8.27 -2.74
CA HIS A 193 28.88 -8.41 -1.98
C HIS A 193 27.91 -9.37 -2.67
N THR A 194 27.74 -10.56 -2.09
CA THR A 194 26.76 -11.55 -2.57
C THR A 194 25.38 -11.21 -2.01
N VAL A 195 24.40 -11.00 -2.88
CA VAL A 195 23.00 -10.70 -2.54
C VAL A 195 22.12 -11.94 -2.56
N LEU A 196 22.30 -12.81 -3.55
CA LEU A 196 21.57 -14.07 -3.70
C LEU A 196 22.57 -15.22 -3.89
N ARG A 197 22.36 -16.33 -3.15
CA ARG A 197 23.27 -17.47 -3.17
C ARG A 197 22.49 -18.76 -3.41
N LYS A 198 22.74 -19.41 -4.56
CA LYS A 198 22.19 -20.72 -4.94
C LYS A 198 20.69 -20.85 -4.66
N ILE A 199 19.92 -19.93 -5.24
CA ILE A 199 18.49 -19.87 -5.09
C ILE A 199 17.81 -20.89 -6.00
N ASP A 200 17.02 -21.78 -5.42
CA ASP A 200 16.05 -22.61 -6.12
C ASP A 200 14.66 -22.03 -5.88
N PHE A 201 13.99 -21.67 -6.97
CA PHE A 201 12.70 -21.00 -6.91
C PHE A 201 11.81 -21.44 -8.05
N ARG A 202 10.54 -21.72 -7.76
CA ARG A 202 9.56 -22.06 -8.78
C ARG A 202 8.22 -21.42 -8.45
N ILE A 203 7.60 -20.88 -9.49
CA ILE A 203 6.23 -20.36 -9.41
C ILE A 203 5.38 -20.93 -10.54
N HIS A 204 4.19 -21.40 -10.17
CA HIS A 204 3.22 -21.95 -11.11
C HIS A 204 2.20 -20.90 -11.54
N ARG A 205 1.57 -21.17 -12.68
CA ARG A 205 0.52 -20.30 -13.20
C ARG A 205 -0.62 -20.13 -12.18
N GLY A 206 -1.06 -18.88 -11.99
CA GLY A 206 -2.15 -18.52 -11.09
C GLY A 206 -1.73 -18.40 -9.63
N GLU A 207 -0.47 -18.71 -9.27
CA GLU A 207 0.02 -18.44 -7.93
C GLU A 207 0.18 -16.95 -7.68
N LYS A 208 -0.23 -16.50 -6.49
CA LYS A 208 -0.05 -15.14 -6.01
C LYS A 208 0.84 -15.19 -4.78
N VAL A 209 2.03 -14.62 -4.90
CA VAL A 209 3.07 -14.75 -3.87
C VAL A 209 3.60 -13.39 -3.44
N ALA A 210 3.99 -13.30 -2.16
CA ALA A 210 4.67 -12.13 -1.64
C ALA A 210 6.17 -12.40 -1.46
N PHE A 211 7.00 -11.41 -1.78
CA PHE A 211 8.40 -11.37 -1.38
C PHE A 211 8.52 -10.45 -0.16
N VAL A 212 8.99 -11.00 0.94
CA VAL A 212 9.17 -10.30 2.21
C VAL A 212 10.59 -10.48 2.72
N GLY A 213 11.05 -9.60 3.59
CA GLY A 213 12.39 -9.62 4.17
C GLY A 213 12.88 -8.21 4.43
N ARG A 214 14.01 -8.09 5.12
CA ARG A 214 14.63 -6.80 5.40
C ARG A 214 15.01 -6.06 4.11
N ASN A 215 15.19 -4.77 4.21
CA ASN A 215 15.70 -3.98 3.09
C ASN A 215 17.17 -4.36 2.83
N GLY A 216 17.50 -4.53 1.53
CA GLY A 216 18.82 -4.99 1.11
C GLY A 216 18.98 -6.50 0.92
N GLU A 217 18.03 -7.32 1.34
CA GLU A 217 18.07 -8.80 1.23
C GLU A 217 17.81 -9.34 -0.20
N GLY A 218 17.73 -8.45 -1.21
CA GLY A 218 17.71 -8.86 -2.63
C GLY A 218 16.32 -9.04 -3.25
N LYS A 219 15.23 -8.62 -2.61
CA LYS A 219 13.86 -8.72 -3.16
C LYS A 219 13.73 -8.06 -4.54
N THR A 220 14.05 -6.77 -4.64
CA THR A 220 14.06 -6.02 -5.90
C THR A 220 15.06 -6.58 -6.90
N THR A 221 16.24 -7.01 -6.43
CA THR A 221 17.26 -7.64 -7.29
C THR A 221 16.71 -8.89 -7.95
N PHE A 222 16.04 -9.77 -7.19
CA PHE A 222 15.46 -10.99 -7.74
C PHE A 222 14.29 -10.69 -8.68
N SER A 223 13.43 -9.71 -8.36
CA SER A 223 12.38 -9.24 -9.26
C SER A 223 12.95 -8.76 -10.59
N ARG A 224 14.02 -7.96 -10.58
CA ARG A 224 14.69 -7.46 -11.78
C ARG A 224 15.40 -8.55 -12.58
N ILE A 225 15.87 -9.60 -11.94
CA ILE A 225 16.40 -10.79 -12.63
C ILE A 225 15.27 -11.54 -13.35
N ILE A 226 14.10 -11.73 -12.71
CA ILE A 226 12.93 -12.40 -13.31
C ILE A 226 12.46 -11.69 -14.58
N ILE A 227 12.49 -10.36 -14.61
CA ILE A 227 12.08 -9.58 -15.77
C ILE A 227 13.20 -9.40 -16.82
N GLY A 228 14.41 -9.92 -16.56
CA GLY A 228 15.55 -9.90 -17.48
C GLY A 228 16.37 -8.61 -17.50
N GLU A 229 16.20 -7.71 -16.53
CA GLU A 229 16.98 -6.47 -16.45
C GLU A 229 18.39 -6.65 -15.85
N LEU A 230 18.59 -7.69 -15.05
CA LEU A 230 19.86 -7.95 -14.37
C LEU A 230 20.45 -9.32 -14.75
N GLY A 231 21.74 -9.34 -15.00
CA GLY A 231 22.50 -10.58 -15.17
C GLY A 231 22.68 -11.33 -13.84
N TYR A 232 22.78 -12.65 -13.91
CA TYR A 232 22.89 -13.59 -12.80
C TYR A 232 23.77 -14.78 -13.18
N GLU A 233 24.14 -15.58 -12.20
CA GLU A 233 24.78 -16.89 -12.35
C GLU A 233 23.75 -18.00 -12.07
N GLY A 234 23.92 -19.19 -12.67
CA GLY A 234 22.97 -20.30 -12.56
C GLY A 234 21.96 -20.32 -13.68
N HIS A 235 20.76 -20.85 -13.44
CA HIS A 235 19.74 -21.06 -14.45
C HIS A 235 18.43 -20.34 -14.07
N LEU A 236 17.87 -19.60 -15.01
CA LEU A 236 16.52 -19.03 -14.93
C LEU A 236 15.78 -19.33 -16.23
N LYS A 237 14.60 -19.90 -16.11
CA LYS A 237 13.72 -20.17 -17.24
C LYS A 237 12.37 -19.49 -17.00
N ILE A 238 12.02 -18.58 -17.89
CA ILE A 238 10.68 -18.02 -17.98
C ILE A 238 9.83 -18.95 -18.85
N GLY A 239 8.63 -19.26 -18.39
CA GLY A 239 7.73 -20.21 -19.03
C GLY A 239 7.30 -19.77 -20.42
N HIS A 240 6.78 -20.74 -21.18
CA HIS A 240 6.26 -20.48 -22.52
C HIS A 240 5.06 -19.53 -22.44
N ASN A 241 5.01 -18.59 -23.40
CA ASN A 241 3.92 -17.59 -23.54
C ASN A 241 3.70 -16.72 -22.29
N VAL A 242 4.73 -16.50 -21.48
CA VAL A 242 4.69 -15.58 -20.36
C VAL A 242 4.86 -14.16 -20.87
N LYS A 243 3.90 -13.29 -20.54
CA LYS A 243 3.96 -11.84 -20.77
C LYS A 243 4.07 -11.17 -19.42
N THR A 244 5.24 -10.64 -19.13
CA THR A 244 5.55 -10.02 -17.85
C THR A 244 5.21 -8.54 -17.87
N GLY A 245 4.44 -8.08 -16.88
CA GLY A 245 4.30 -6.68 -16.51
C GLY A 245 5.10 -6.41 -15.25
N TYR A 246 5.87 -5.36 -15.22
CA TYR A 246 6.67 -4.97 -14.07
C TYR A 246 6.35 -3.56 -13.61
N PHE A 247 6.12 -3.39 -12.33
CA PHE A 247 6.01 -2.09 -11.68
C PHE A 247 7.18 -1.92 -10.72
N ALA A 248 8.07 -0.98 -11.02
CA ALA A 248 9.21 -0.61 -10.19
C ALA A 248 8.99 0.72 -9.49
N GLN A 249 9.75 0.96 -8.46
CA GLN A 249 9.74 2.20 -7.69
C GLN A 249 10.04 3.47 -8.52
N ASN A 250 10.71 3.34 -9.70
CA ASN A 250 11.12 4.44 -10.59
C ASN A 250 10.52 4.31 -12.01
N GLN A 251 9.36 3.69 -12.17
CA GLN A 251 8.74 3.53 -13.50
C GLN A 251 8.10 4.81 -14.07
N ASP A 252 7.99 5.84 -13.28
CA ASP A 252 7.56 7.16 -13.72
C ASP A 252 8.45 7.77 -14.81
N GLU A 253 9.73 7.36 -14.91
CA GLU A 253 10.67 7.77 -15.95
C GLU A 253 10.30 7.23 -17.37
N LEU A 254 9.46 6.19 -17.45
CA LEU A 254 9.04 5.58 -18.71
C LEU A 254 7.81 6.24 -19.34
N LEU A 255 7.22 7.20 -18.68
CA LEU A 255 6.06 7.94 -19.19
C LEU A 255 6.49 9.04 -20.16
N ASN A 256 5.73 9.23 -21.24
CA ASN A 256 5.97 10.35 -22.16
C ASN A 256 5.51 11.67 -21.53
N GLU A 257 6.47 12.51 -21.16
CA GLU A 257 6.23 13.78 -20.49
C GLU A 257 5.37 14.78 -21.28
N ASN A 258 5.29 14.65 -22.59
CA ASN A 258 4.55 15.56 -23.47
C ASN A 258 3.06 15.19 -23.60
N LYS A 259 2.67 13.96 -23.25
CA LYS A 259 1.28 13.50 -23.26
C LYS A 259 0.54 13.95 -22.03
N THR A 260 -0.79 14.04 -22.15
CA THR A 260 -1.67 14.22 -21.00
C THR A 260 -1.87 12.90 -20.25
N VAL A 261 -2.41 12.98 -19.04
CA VAL A 261 -2.79 11.81 -18.25
C VAL A 261 -3.76 10.94 -19.06
N LEU A 262 -4.80 11.55 -19.65
CA LEU A 262 -5.81 10.84 -20.44
C LEU A 262 -5.19 10.17 -21.67
N GLU A 263 -4.36 10.87 -22.46
CA GLU A 263 -3.69 10.32 -23.64
C GLU A 263 -2.79 9.14 -23.28
N THR A 264 -2.06 9.22 -22.16
CA THR A 264 -1.18 8.15 -21.69
C THR A 264 -1.95 6.85 -21.41
N ILE A 265 -3.16 6.96 -20.85
CA ILE A 265 -3.99 5.81 -20.51
C ILE A 265 -4.78 5.32 -21.73
N ASP A 266 -5.25 6.23 -22.61
CA ASP A 266 -5.95 5.86 -23.84
C ASP A 266 -5.08 5.04 -24.79
N ASP A 267 -3.78 5.31 -24.86
CA ASP A 267 -2.82 4.51 -25.63
C ASP A 267 -2.69 3.06 -25.12
N ALA A 268 -2.77 2.85 -23.83
CA ALA A 268 -2.66 1.53 -23.21
C ALA A 268 -3.97 0.75 -23.24
N ALA A 269 -5.09 1.45 -23.19
CA ALA A 269 -6.42 0.86 -23.11
C ALA A 269 -6.88 0.23 -24.43
N LYS A 270 -7.35 -1.01 -24.38
CA LYS A 270 -7.86 -1.75 -25.54
C LYS A 270 -9.31 -2.19 -25.31
N GLY A 271 -10.11 -2.14 -26.38
CA GLY A 271 -11.49 -2.64 -26.36
C GLY A 271 -12.41 -1.89 -25.38
N ASP A 272 -13.27 -2.63 -24.68
CA ASP A 272 -14.32 -2.09 -23.80
C ASP A 272 -13.80 -1.29 -22.60
N ILE A 273 -12.52 -1.45 -22.25
CA ILE A 273 -11.89 -0.74 -21.14
C ILE A 273 -11.81 0.76 -21.44
N ARG A 274 -11.72 1.13 -22.70
CA ARG A 274 -11.62 2.51 -23.15
C ARG A 274 -12.78 3.39 -22.67
N SER A 275 -13.98 2.84 -22.56
CA SER A 275 -15.16 3.54 -22.04
C SER A 275 -15.09 3.86 -20.54
N LYS A 276 -14.21 3.19 -19.78
CA LYS A 276 -14.07 3.30 -18.32
C LYS A 276 -12.80 4.00 -17.87
N ILE A 277 -12.02 4.56 -18.80
CA ILE A 277 -10.73 5.21 -18.49
C ILE A 277 -10.90 6.32 -17.45
N ARG A 278 -11.92 7.18 -17.60
CA ARG A 278 -12.15 8.30 -16.66
C ARG A 278 -12.50 7.81 -15.26
N ASP A 279 -13.29 6.74 -15.16
CA ASP A 279 -13.63 6.13 -13.87
C ASP A 279 -12.38 5.55 -13.21
N MET A 280 -11.51 4.88 -13.98
CA MET A 280 -10.25 4.35 -13.51
C MET A 280 -9.30 5.46 -13.04
N LEU A 281 -9.15 6.51 -13.82
CA LEU A 281 -8.34 7.65 -13.44
C LEU A 281 -8.87 8.30 -12.16
N GLY A 282 -10.20 8.49 -12.04
CA GLY A 282 -10.84 8.99 -10.83
C GLY A 282 -10.58 8.13 -9.60
N ALA A 283 -10.54 6.80 -9.76
CA ALA A 283 -10.22 5.85 -8.69
C ALA A 283 -8.79 5.98 -8.17
N PHE A 284 -7.87 6.44 -9.01
CA PHE A 284 -6.48 6.73 -8.66
C PHE A 284 -6.22 8.23 -8.49
N LEU A 285 -7.26 8.99 -8.11
CA LEU A 285 -7.20 10.42 -7.76
C LEU A 285 -6.86 11.39 -8.91
N PHE A 286 -7.13 11.00 -10.15
CA PHE A 286 -7.09 11.93 -11.28
C PHE A 286 -8.51 12.36 -11.64
N GLN A 287 -8.96 13.49 -11.10
CA GLN A 287 -10.34 13.99 -11.24
C GLN A 287 -10.40 15.34 -11.97
N GLY A 288 -11.54 15.61 -12.60
CA GLY A 288 -11.78 16.91 -13.24
C GLY A 288 -10.69 17.27 -14.25
N GLU A 289 -10.03 18.41 -14.05
CA GLU A 289 -8.97 18.95 -14.91
C GLU A 289 -7.64 18.17 -14.81
N ASP A 290 -7.45 17.29 -13.82
CA ASP A 290 -6.21 16.54 -13.65
C ASP A 290 -5.94 15.61 -14.83
N VAL A 291 -7.00 15.12 -15.49
CA VAL A 291 -6.87 14.20 -16.63
C VAL A 291 -6.26 14.88 -17.87
N ASP A 292 -6.39 16.19 -17.96
CA ASP A 292 -5.89 16.99 -19.08
C ASP A 292 -4.48 17.58 -18.81
N LYS A 293 -3.96 17.40 -17.57
CA LYS A 293 -2.59 17.79 -17.22
C LYS A 293 -1.57 16.95 -18.00
N LYS A 294 -0.49 17.60 -18.41
CA LYS A 294 0.66 16.89 -19.01
C LYS A 294 1.45 16.14 -17.95
N VAL A 295 1.98 14.97 -18.30
CA VAL A 295 2.79 14.12 -17.39
C VAL A 295 3.95 14.88 -16.77
N LYS A 296 4.59 15.79 -17.48
CA LYS A 296 5.71 16.61 -16.98
C LYS A 296 5.38 17.51 -15.78
N VAL A 297 4.11 17.90 -15.59
CA VAL A 297 3.70 18.76 -14.46
C VAL A 297 3.21 17.98 -13.25
N LEU A 298 3.13 16.65 -13.37
CA LEU A 298 2.73 15.77 -12.29
C LEU A 298 3.85 15.64 -11.24
N SER A 299 3.46 15.54 -9.98
CA SER A 299 4.37 15.13 -8.90
C SER A 299 4.87 13.69 -9.10
N GLY A 300 5.97 13.30 -8.42
CA GLY A 300 6.47 11.92 -8.49
C GLY A 300 5.42 10.89 -8.09
N GLY A 301 4.66 11.14 -7.04
CA GLY A 301 3.57 10.25 -6.61
C GLY A 301 2.43 10.13 -7.63
N GLU A 302 2.05 11.23 -8.30
CA GLU A 302 1.05 11.20 -9.38
C GLU A 302 1.57 10.44 -10.59
N ARG A 303 2.82 10.64 -11.00
CA ARG A 303 3.45 9.87 -12.08
C ARG A 303 3.49 8.38 -11.77
N SER A 304 3.86 8.01 -10.55
CA SER A 304 3.88 6.61 -10.09
C SER A 304 2.48 5.99 -10.17
N ARG A 305 1.44 6.68 -9.69
CA ARG A 305 0.04 6.22 -9.82
C ARG A 305 -0.38 6.05 -11.27
N LEU A 306 -0.03 6.99 -12.15
CA LEU A 306 -0.34 6.92 -13.57
C LEU A 306 0.34 5.72 -14.24
N ALA A 307 1.62 5.47 -13.93
CA ALA A 307 2.37 4.32 -14.43
C ALA A 307 1.72 2.99 -13.99
N LEU A 308 1.26 2.92 -12.73
CA LEU A 308 0.55 1.76 -12.21
C LEU A 308 -0.77 1.52 -12.96
N VAL A 309 -1.60 2.55 -13.14
CA VAL A 309 -2.86 2.44 -13.90
C VAL A 309 -2.60 1.96 -15.32
N ARG A 310 -1.59 2.51 -15.99
CA ARG A 310 -1.19 2.09 -17.34
C ARG A 310 -0.83 0.61 -17.38
N LEU A 311 0.00 0.14 -16.44
CA LEU A 311 0.40 -1.27 -16.36
C LEU A 311 -0.81 -2.21 -16.20
N LEU A 312 -1.79 -1.84 -15.38
CA LEU A 312 -2.99 -2.65 -15.14
C LEU A 312 -3.91 -2.77 -16.36
N LEU A 313 -3.76 -1.88 -17.35
CA LEU A 313 -4.52 -1.89 -18.61
C LEU A 313 -3.88 -2.73 -19.71
N GLU A 314 -2.66 -3.17 -19.53
CA GLU A 314 -1.94 -3.99 -20.50
C GLU A 314 -2.18 -5.50 -20.22
N PRO A 315 -2.27 -6.36 -21.27
CA PRO A 315 -2.56 -7.79 -21.10
C PRO A 315 -1.33 -8.57 -20.65
N HIS A 316 -1.08 -8.62 -19.36
CA HIS A 316 -0.02 -9.42 -18.73
C HIS A 316 -0.58 -10.68 -18.08
N ASN A 317 0.18 -11.78 -18.08
CA ASN A 317 -0.15 -13.02 -17.37
C ASN A 317 0.83 -13.35 -16.23
N LEU A 318 1.90 -12.57 -16.11
CA LEU A 318 2.76 -12.46 -14.95
C LEU A 318 2.89 -10.98 -14.58
N LEU A 319 2.43 -10.61 -13.39
CA LEU A 319 2.67 -9.29 -12.82
C LEU A 319 3.70 -9.37 -11.72
N VAL A 320 4.71 -8.52 -11.79
CA VAL A 320 5.70 -8.31 -10.75
C VAL A 320 5.58 -6.87 -10.25
N LEU A 321 5.13 -6.70 -9.02
CA LEU A 321 4.87 -5.39 -8.43
C LEU A 321 5.85 -5.16 -7.27
N ASP A 322 6.70 -4.15 -7.40
CA ASP A 322 7.67 -3.77 -6.36
C ASP A 322 7.22 -2.50 -5.64
N GLU A 323 6.80 -2.65 -4.38
CA GLU A 323 6.23 -1.61 -3.51
C GLU A 323 5.09 -0.80 -4.17
N PRO A 324 4.04 -1.45 -4.72
CA PRO A 324 3.00 -0.76 -5.48
C PRO A 324 2.11 0.13 -4.61
N THR A 325 2.17 -0.01 -3.30
CA THR A 325 1.37 0.75 -2.33
C THR A 325 2.00 2.08 -1.93
N ASN A 326 3.28 2.30 -2.27
CA ASN A 326 3.92 3.58 -2.02
C ASN A 326 3.20 4.69 -2.80
N HIS A 327 2.95 5.82 -2.14
CA HIS A 327 2.23 6.97 -2.70
C HIS A 327 0.75 6.74 -3.03
N LEU A 328 0.16 5.61 -2.62
CA LEU A 328 -1.29 5.37 -2.70
C LEU A 328 -1.97 5.73 -1.39
N ASP A 329 -3.07 6.46 -1.49
CA ASP A 329 -3.98 6.64 -0.36
C ASP A 329 -4.73 5.33 -0.05
N MET A 330 -5.41 5.27 1.08
CA MET A 330 -6.11 4.07 1.53
C MET A 330 -7.15 3.58 0.51
N ARG A 331 -7.84 4.49 -0.17
CA ARG A 331 -8.85 4.17 -1.19
C ARG A 331 -8.23 3.53 -2.42
N SER A 332 -7.18 4.14 -2.98
CA SER A 332 -6.46 3.59 -4.13
C SER A 332 -5.83 2.23 -3.81
N LYS A 333 -5.33 2.04 -2.58
CA LYS A 333 -4.85 0.74 -2.09
C LYS A 333 -5.96 -0.31 -2.10
N ASP A 334 -7.16 0.01 -1.63
CA ASP A 334 -8.30 -0.93 -1.63
C ASP A 334 -8.72 -1.31 -3.04
N ILE A 335 -8.77 -0.35 -3.96
CA ILE A 335 -9.11 -0.60 -5.37
C ILE A 335 -8.07 -1.51 -6.01
N LEU A 336 -6.78 -1.22 -5.82
CA LEU A 336 -5.70 -2.07 -6.31
C LEU A 336 -5.77 -3.47 -5.71
N LYS A 337 -6.00 -3.59 -4.40
CA LYS A 337 -6.15 -4.86 -3.69
C LYS A 337 -7.27 -5.70 -4.29
N GLN A 338 -8.46 -5.13 -4.49
CA GLN A 338 -9.61 -5.84 -5.09
C GLN A 338 -9.32 -6.26 -6.53
N ALA A 339 -8.67 -5.39 -7.31
CA ALA A 339 -8.24 -5.73 -8.65
C ALA A 339 -7.30 -6.94 -8.65
N LEU A 340 -6.25 -6.94 -7.79
CA LEU A 340 -5.29 -8.03 -7.69
C LEU A 340 -5.90 -9.33 -7.14
N ILE A 341 -6.90 -9.25 -6.26
CA ILE A 341 -7.66 -10.43 -5.82
C ILE A 341 -8.39 -11.08 -7.01
N SER A 342 -8.99 -10.27 -7.87
CA SER A 342 -9.73 -10.75 -9.06
C SER A 342 -8.85 -11.12 -10.27
N TYR A 343 -7.55 -10.83 -10.20
CA TYR A 343 -6.60 -11.13 -11.27
C TYR A 343 -6.33 -12.63 -11.37
N ASP A 344 -6.51 -13.21 -12.56
CA ASP A 344 -6.36 -14.67 -12.83
C ASP A 344 -4.95 -15.05 -13.28
N GLY A 345 -4.07 -14.09 -13.50
CA GLY A 345 -2.67 -14.34 -13.81
C GLY A 345 -1.84 -14.71 -12.59
N THR A 346 -0.56 -14.89 -12.84
CA THR A 346 0.45 -15.10 -11.79
C THR A 346 0.93 -13.76 -11.25
N LEU A 347 1.09 -13.65 -9.94
CA LEU A 347 1.43 -12.41 -9.26
C LEU A 347 2.61 -12.58 -8.31
N ILE A 348 3.59 -11.74 -8.45
CA ILE A 348 4.68 -11.53 -7.47
C ILE A 348 4.53 -10.12 -6.92
N VAL A 349 4.39 -9.97 -5.61
CA VAL A 349 4.31 -8.67 -4.93
C VAL A 349 5.43 -8.55 -3.92
N VAL A 350 6.25 -7.53 -4.07
CA VAL A 350 7.15 -7.07 -3.03
C VAL A 350 6.42 -5.95 -2.29
N SER A 351 6.09 -6.14 -1.03
CA SER A 351 5.45 -5.09 -0.23
C SER A 351 5.68 -5.30 1.26
N HIS A 352 5.72 -4.21 1.99
CA HIS A 352 5.78 -4.16 3.44
C HIS A 352 4.42 -3.87 4.08
N ASP A 353 3.39 -3.61 3.27
CA ASP A 353 2.02 -3.36 3.70
C ASP A 353 1.29 -4.69 3.98
N ARG A 354 1.16 -5.04 5.26
CA ARG A 354 0.55 -6.29 5.72
C ARG A 354 -0.93 -6.39 5.37
N ASP A 355 -1.65 -5.28 5.52
CA ASP A 355 -3.08 -5.23 5.21
C ASP A 355 -3.32 -5.38 3.70
N PHE A 356 -2.49 -4.75 2.88
CA PHE A 356 -2.54 -4.90 1.44
C PHE A 356 -2.31 -6.36 1.00
N LEU A 357 -1.25 -7.01 1.50
CA LEU A 357 -0.92 -8.40 1.15
C LEU A 357 -1.98 -9.40 1.62
N ASN A 358 -2.71 -9.07 2.69
CA ASN A 358 -3.73 -9.94 3.26
C ASN A 358 -4.90 -10.18 2.30
N GLY A 359 -5.17 -11.46 2.01
CA GLY A 359 -6.21 -11.89 1.07
C GLY A 359 -5.80 -11.85 -0.41
N ILE A 360 -4.64 -11.26 -0.78
CA ILE A 360 -4.10 -11.35 -2.14
C ILE A 360 -3.24 -12.61 -2.27
N VAL A 361 -2.31 -12.83 -1.35
CA VAL A 361 -1.28 -13.87 -1.48
C VAL A 361 -1.61 -15.10 -0.65
N SER A 362 -1.31 -16.26 -1.20
CA SER A 362 -1.46 -17.57 -0.55
C SER A 362 -0.13 -18.20 -0.17
N LYS A 363 0.98 -17.58 -0.52
CA LYS A 363 2.34 -18.05 -0.30
C LYS A 363 3.27 -16.87 -0.09
N VAL A 364 4.21 -17.00 0.85
CA VAL A 364 5.19 -15.96 1.17
C VAL A 364 6.59 -16.54 0.98
N TYR A 365 7.44 -15.80 0.28
CA TYR A 365 8.87 -16.08 0.16
C TYR A 365 9.66 -15.08 1.01
N GLU A 366 10.31 -15.60 2.05
CA GLU A 366 11.15 -14.81 2.94
C GLU A 366 12.58 -14.75 2.41
N PHE A 367 13.06 -13.55 2.14
CA PHE A 367 14.45 -13.25 1.80
C PHE A 367 15.23 -12.98 3.09
N ARG A 368 16.22 -13.82 3.37
CA ARG A 368 17.06 -13.69 4.56
C ARG A 368 18.41 -14.38 4.33
N ASN A 369 19.50 -13.70 4.74
CA ASN A 369 20.86 -14.26 4.66
C ASN A 369 21.21 -14.78 3.26
N ASN A 370 20.94 -14.00 2.22
CA ASN A 370 21.20 -14.34 0.82
C ASN A 370 20.43 -15.56 0.28
N THR A 371 19.43 -16.06 1.01
CA THR A 371 18.61 -17.22 0.64
C THR A 371 17.14 -16.86 0.60
N ILE A 372 16.32 -17.73 -0.02
CA ILE A 372 14.87 -17.59 -0.08
C ILE A 372 14.24 -18.81 0.59
N ARG A 373 13.28 -18.57 1.51
CA ARG A 373 12.50 -19.63 2.14
C ARG A 373 11.03 -19.50 1.78
N GLU A 374 10.42 -20.61 1.39
CA GLU A 374 8.99 -20.67 1.11
C GLU A 374 8.19 -20.90 2.40
N HIS A 375 7.12 -20.12 2.57
CA HIS A 375 6.14 -20.27 3.63
C HIS A 375 4.75 -20.40 3.00
N LEU A 376 4.07 -21.50 3.24
CA LEU A 376 2.68 -21.70 2.83
C LEU A 376 1.75 -20.93 3.79
N GLY A 377 0.74 -20.30 3.23
CA GLY A 377 -0.22 -19.44 3.92
C GLY A 377 -0.06 -17.96 3.59
N GLY A 378 -0.98 -17.14 4.11
CA GLY A 378 -0.96 -15.70 3.92
C GLY A 378 0.08 -14.97 4.78
N ILE A 379 0.11 -13.63 4.64
CA ILE A 379 1.08 -12.80 5.35
C ILE A 379 0.95 -12.93 6.89
N TYR A 380 -0.26 -13.00 7.42
CA TYR A 380 -0.47 -13.13 8.87
C TYR A 380 -0.08 -14.51 9.41
N ASP A 381 -0.24 -15.58 8.61
CA ASP A 381 0.25 -16.92 8.97
C ASP A 381 1.77 -16.94 9.05
N PHE A 382 2.45 -16.30 8.10
CA PHE A 382 3.90 -16.10 8.11
C PHE A 382 4.35 -15.34 9.37
N LEU A 383 3.74 -14.20 9.68
CA LEU A 383 4.11 -13.39 10.83
C LEU A 383 3.89 -14.11 12.16
N ARG A 384 2.80 -14.88 12.27
CA ARG A 384 2.52 -15.71 13.46
C ARG A 384 3.60 -16.79 13.67
N LYS A 385 3.98 -17.52 12.61
CA LYS A 385 5.05 -18.51 12.66
C LYS A 385 6.37 -17.88 13.07
N LYS A 386 6.72 -16.75 12.47
CA LYS A 386 7.97 -16.02 12.77
C LYS A 386 8.03 -15.56 14.22
N LYS A 387 6.93 -15.09 14.79
CA LYS A 387 6.85 -14.71 16.22
C LYS A 387 7.10 -15.91 17.13
N ILE A 388 6.53 -17.07 16.81
CA ILE A 388 6.74 -18.33 17.57
C ILE A 388 8.20 -18.79 17.46
N ASP A 389 8.81 -18.73 16.30
CA ASP A 389 10.19 -19.14 16.10
C ASP A 389 11.16 -18.22 16.85
N ASN A 390 10.95 -16.92 16.84
CA ASN A 390 11.73 -15.95 17.61
C ASN A 390 11.63 -16.23 19.14
N LEU A 391 10.43 -16.56 19.65
CA LEU A 391 10.26 -16.91 21.06
C LEU A 391 11.03 -18.19 21.42
N LYS A 392 10.98 -19.23 20.58
CA LYS A 392 11.75 -20.47 20.77
C LYS A 392 13.26 -20.25 20.71
N GLU A 393 13.74 -19.32 19.90
CA GLU A 393 15.17 -18.96 19.86
C GLU A 393 15.62 -18.25 21.12
N ILE A 394 14.76 -17.40 21.72
CA ILE A 394 15.03 -16.74 23.00
C ILE A 394 15.09 -17.77 24.12
N GLU A 395 14.09 -18.67 24.22
CA GLU A 395 14.07 -19.74 25.22
C GLU A 395 15.30 -20.68 25.14
N LYS A 396 15.80 -20.95 23.92
CA LYS A 396 17.02 -21.77 23.74
C LYS A 396 18.30 -21.04 24.18
N LYS A 397 18.35 -19.72 24.12
CA LYS A 397 19.50 -18.92 24.57
C LYS A 397 19.56 -18.79 26.09
N ASP A 398 18.42 -18.89 26.76
CA ASP A 398 18.31 -18.74 28.23
C ASP A 398 18.53 -20.07 28.97
N VAL A 399 18.79 -21.19 28.28
CA VAL A 399 19.20 -22.45 28.93
C VAL A 399 20.72 -22.42 29.12
N PRO A 400 21.22 -22.26 30.36
CA PRO A 400 22.65 -22.27 30.61
C PRO A 400 23.20 -23.66 30.25
N SER A 401 24.26 -23.69 29.46
CA SER A 401 25.02 -24.90 29.18
C SER A 401 25.50 -25.53 30.51
N LYS A 402 24.95 -26.68 30.86
CA LYS A 402 25.48 -27.48 31.96
C LYS A 402 26.94 -27.79 31.63
N GLU A 403 27.85 -27.14 32.37
CA GLU A 403 29.27 -27.53 32.40
C GLU A 403 29.35 -29.00 32.78
N LYS A 404 29.96 -29.80 31.93
CA LYS A 404 30.38 -31.16 32.24
C LYS A 404 31.52 -31.03 33.27
N THR A 405 31.17 -31.15 34.54
CA THR A 405 32.16 -31.42 35.60
C THR A 405 32.79 -32.79 35.29
N GLY A 406 34.02 -32.74 34.81
CA GLY A 406 34.85 -33.96 34.66
C GLY A 406 35.18 -34.51 36.04
N GLU A 407 34.72 -35.71 36.34
CA GLU A 407 35.23 -36.53 37.42
C GLU A 407 36.69 -36.90 37.14
N SER A 408 37.59 -36.34 37.91
CA SER A 408 38.96 -36.83 38.01
C SER A 408 39.00 -38.04 38.98
N THR A 409 39.05 -39.23 38.40
CA THR A 409 39.34 -40.46 39.15
C THR A 409 40.80 -40.44 39.52
N ILE A 410 41.08 -40.28 40.81
CA ILE A 410 42.39 -40.59 41.41
C ILE A 410 42.39 -42.07 41.70
N GLY A 411 43.22 -42.83 40.99
CA GLY A 411 43.51 -44.25 41.28
C GLY A 411 44.84 -44.34 42.00
N ASN A 412 44.83 -45.07 43.08
CA ASN A 412 46.00 -45.58 43.76
C ASN A 412 46.86 -46.47 42.87
#